data_825db4523ff9770e3ee7e5d7b3ce0f2e
#
_entry.id   825db4523ff9770e3ee7e5d7b3ce0f2e
#
_cell.length_a   1.000
_cell.length_b   1.000
_cell.length_c   1.000
_cell.angle_alpha   90.00
_cell.angle_beta   90.00
_cell.angle_gamma   90.00
#
_symmetry.space_group_name_H-M   'P 1'
#
loop_
_entity.id
_entity.type
_entity.pdbx_description
1 polymer ?
#
loop_
_entity_poly.entity_id
_entity_poly.type
_entity_poly.pdbx_seq_one_letter_code
_entity_poly.pdbx_strand_id
1 'polypeptide(L)'
;SINNVDICSDMEIHVIRHTRLIDGLNKCYGQSDVSVADSFKADAAEMKKLLQPTYDAIFCSPLKRCLMLSEELNFNKINIEPALKEMNFGSWENQSWDDIDRNQLEKWCNDFVNERPPNGENLQDVYKRVTNFITSLKSKNYNKILLITHAGVIRCIHAFFNNIALDKIFNIPVGFNEIFVYNT
;
A
#
# COMPACT_ATOMS: atom_id res chain seq x y z
N SER A 1 8.74 6.17 -44.05
CA SER A 1 7.96 5.65 -42.92
C SER A 1 8.91 5.18 -41.85
N ILE A 2 9.16 6.04 -40.88
CA ILE A 2 9.93 5.69 -39.68
C ILE A 2 8.92 5.05 -38.73
N ASN A 3 9.05 3.74 -38.54
CA ASN A 3 8.33 3.03 -37.50
C ASN A 3 8.77 3.64 -36.16
N ASN A 4 7.89 4.42 -35.55
CA ASN A 4 7.95 4.70 -34.13
C ASN A 4 7.76 3.36 -33.42
N VAL A 5 8.84 2.72 -33.07
CA VAL A 5 8.85 1.75 -32.01
C VAL A 5 8.54 2.57 -30.75
N ASP A 6 7.33 2.43 -30.20
CA ASP A 6 7.01 2.86 -28.87
C ASP A 6 8.03 2.18 -27.95
N ILE A 7 9.09 2.91 -27.61
CA ILE A 7 9.99 2.53 -26.54
C ILE A 7 9.17 2.74 -25.29
N CYS A 8 8.46 1.69 -24.87
CA CYS A 8 7.88 1.63 -23.54
C CYS A 8 9.09 1.71 -22.61
N SER A 9 9.38 2.89 -22.10
CA SER A 9 10.47 3.06 -21.16
C SER A 9 10.09 2.33 -19.88
N ASP A 10 10.91 1.37 -19.47
CA ASP A 10 10.75 0.66 -18.20
C ASP A 10 10.67 1.66 -17.06
N MET A 11 9.54 1.70 -16.38
CA MET A 11 9.34 2.57 -15.23
C MET A 11 9.78 1.83 -13.97
N GLU A 12 10.64 2.46 -13.18
CA GLU A 12 11.02 1.97 -11.84
C GLU A 12 10.05 2.50 -10.80
N ILE A 13 9.45 1.61 -10.03
CA ILE A 13 8.48 1.93 -8.99
C ILE A 13 9.09 1.62 -7.63
N HIS A 14 9.32 2.65 -6.83
CA HIS A 14 9.69 2.54 -5.43
C HIS A 14 8.42 2.57 -4.58
N VAL A 15 8.30 1.66 -3.64
CA VAL A 15 7.14 1.58 -2.75
C VAL A 15 7.61 1.54 -1.31
N ILE A 16 7.02 2.37 -0.47
CA ILE A 16 7.28 2.41 0.96
C ILE A 16 5.99 2.30 1.76
N ARG A 17 6.10 1.72 2.95
CA ARG A 17 5.04 1.65 3.94
C ARG A 17 5.11 2.87 4.86
N HIS A 18 3.96 3.33 5.38
CA HIS A 18 3.94 4.29 6.48
C HIS A 18 4.83 3.82 7.66
N THR A 19 5.17 4.73 8.57
CA THR A 19 5.98 4.40 9.76
C THR A 19 5.22 3.53 10.77
N ARG A 20 5.92 3.03 11.76
CA ARG A 20 5.33 2.24 12.84
C ARG A 20 4.17 2.98 13.53
N LEU A 21 3.17 2.22 13.91
CA LEU A 21 2.01 2.70 14.65
C LEU A 21 2.19 2.44 16.14
N ILE A 22 1.31 3.02 16.95
CA ILE A 22 1.31 2.79 18.40
C ILE A 22 1.21 1.30 18.72
N ASP A 23 1.91 0.86 19.77
CA ASP A 23 1.91 -0.53 20.21
C ASP A 23 0.59 -0.93 20.92
N GLY A 24 0.34 -2.24 21.01
CA GLY A 24 -0.75 -2.81 21.79
C GLY A 24 -2.15 -2.69 21.15
N LEU A 25 -2.22 -2.35 19.88
CA LEU A 25 -3.48 -2.29 19.15
C LEU A 25 -4.00 -3.71 18.85
N ASN A 26 -4.90 -4.22 19.66
CA ASN A 26 -5.69 -5.43 19.37
C ASN A 26 -7.00 -5.06 18.67
N LYS A 27 -6.93 -4.22 17.65
CA LYS A 27 -8.09 -3.76 16.88
C LYS A 27 -7.91 -4.01 15.41
N CYS A 28 -9.03 -4.34 14.75
CA CYS A 28 -9.10 -4.34 13.31
C CYS A 28 -9.04 -2.88 12.82
N TYR A 29 -8.08 -2.58 12.00
CA TYR A 29 -8.00 -1.30 11.30
C TYR A 29 -7.53 -1.53 9.86
N GLY A 30 -8.14 -0.84 8.95
CA GLY A 30 -7.72 -0.83 7.55
C GLY A 30 -7.62 0.61 7.11
N GLN A 31 -8.77 1.23 6.87
CA GLN A 31 -8.88 2.63 6.47
C GLN A 31 -9.10 3.58 7.65
N SER A 32 -9.33 3.07 8.86
CA SER A 32 -9.44 3.88 10.06
C SER A 32 -8.12 4.56 10.40
N ASP A 33 -8.20 5.74 11.01
CA ASP A 33 -7.04 6.47 11.50
C ASP A 33 -6.48 5.79 12.76
N VAL A 34 -5.19 5.48 12.70
CA VAL A 34 -4.40 4.94 13.80
C VAL A 34 -3.20 5.85 14.00
N SER A 35 -2.92 6.21 15.25
CA SER A 35 -1.80 7.08 15.59
C SER A 35 -0.45 6.42 15.28
N VAL A 36 0.48 7.23 14.79
CA VAL A 36 1.88 6.81 14.62
C VAL A 36 2.56 6.65 15.98
N ALA A 37 3.59 5.79 16.03
CA ALA A 37 4.39 5.58 17.22
C ALA A 37 5.23 6.83 17.58
N ASP A 38 5.71 6.91 18.81
CA ASP A 38 6.60 7.99 19.26
C ASP A 38 7.91 8.04 18.46
N SER A 39 8.31 6.91 17.85
CA SER A 39 9.46 6.81 16.95
C SER A 39 9.28 7.47 15.58
N PHE A 40 8.12 8.07 15.30
CA PHE A 40 7.76 8.58 13.96
C PHE A 40 8.86 9.41 13.30
N LYS A 41 9.41 10.39 14.01
CA LYS A 41 10.47 11.27 13.47
C LYS A 41 11.74 10.49 13.11
N ALA A 42 12.15 9.57 13.96
CA ALA A 42 13.30 8.70 13.73
C ALA A 42 13.05 7.74 12.57
N ASP A 43 11.87 7.12 12.52
CA ASP A 43 11.48 6.20 11.45
C ASP A 43 11.45 6.92 10.09
N ALA A 44 10.89 8.13 10.03
CA ALA A 44 10.86 8.94 8.82
C ALA A 44 12.27 9.35 8.36
N ALA A 45 13.15 9.69 9.30
CA ALA A 45 14.55 10.01 9.00
C ALA A 45 15.31 8.81 8.42
N GLU A 46 15.11 7.61 8.95
CA GLU A 46 15.70 6.38 8.41
C GLU A 46 15.12 6.07 7.02
N MET A 47 13.82 6.23 6.83
CA MET A 47 13.20 6.04 5.51
C MET A 47 13.78 7.00 4.48
N LYS A 48 13.98 8.26 4.84
CA LYS A 48 14.53 9.27 3.94
C LYS A 48 15.92 8.90 3.39
N LYS A 49 16.73 8.20 4.17
CA LYS A 49 18.06 7.73 3.73
C LYS A 49 18.00 6.68 2.61
N LEU A 50 16.90 5.96 2.50
CA LEU A 50 16.69 4.92 1.48
C LEU A 50 16.15 5.47 0.17
N LEU A 51 15.62 6.68 0.17
CA LEU A 51 14.91 7.26 -0.97
C LEU A 51 15.86 8.04 -1.88
N GLN A 52 15.45 8.18 -3.15
CA GLN A 52 16.12 9.04 -4.10
C GLN A 52 15.82 10.51 -3.78
N PRO A 53 16.73 11.44 -4.13
CA PRO A 53 16.47 12.86 -3.90
C PRO A 53 15.26 13.40 -4.69
N THR A 54 14.97 12.81 -5.84
CA THR A 54 13.88 13.22 -6.72
C THR A 54 13.19 12.02 -7.36
N TYR A 55 11.90 12.18 -7.67
CA TYR A 55 11.07 11.26 -8.43
C TYR A 55 10.29 12.04 -9.48
N ASP A 56 9.95 11.41 -10.60
CA ASP A 56 9.11 12.03 -11.64
C ASP A 56 7.70 12.30 -11.14
N ALA A 57 7.19 11.41 -10.28
CA ALA A 57 5.93 11.58 -9.57
C ALA A 57 5.95 10.81 -8.25
N ILE A 58 5.22 11.33 -7.28
CA ILE A 58 5.01 10.71 -5.98
C ILE A 58 3.51 10.59 -5.74
N PHE A 59 3.05 9.39 -5.42
CA PHE A 59 1.66 9.09 -5.11
C PHE A 59 1.56 8.60 -3.67
N CYS A 60 0.59 9.13 -2.93
CA CYS A 60 0.41 8.86 -1.52
C CYS A 60 -1.03 8.43 -1.23
N SER A 61 -1.20 7.38 -0.43
CA SER A 61 -2.49 7.06 0.16
C SER A 61 -3.06 8.26 0.92
N PRO A 62 -4.37 8.54 0.83
CA PRO A 62 -5.00 9.63 1.58
C PRO A 62 -5.11 9.36 3.09
N LEU A 63 -4.78 8.16 3.57
CA LEU A 63 -4.87 7.84 5.00
C LEU A 63 -3.81 8.60 5.79
N LYS A 64 -4.20 9.11 6.96
CA LYS A 64 -3.43 10.06 7.76
C LYS A 64 -1.99 9.61 8.04
N ARG A 65 -1.76 8.35 8.35
CA ARG A 65 -0.42 7.80 8.61
C ARG A 65 0.53 7.87 7.40
N CYS A 66 -0.01 7.79 6.18
CA CYS A 66 0.76 7.98 4.95
C CYS A 66 0.98 9.48 4.65
N LEU A 67 -0.04 10.31 4.84
CA LEU A 67 0.08 11.77 4.66
C LEU A 67 1.13 12.36 5.60
N MET A 68 1.13 11.96 6.86
CA MET A 68 2.13 12.40 7.84
C MET A 68 3.55 12.06 7.39
N LEU A 69 3.78 10.83 6.89
CA LEU A 69 5.08 10.45 6.36
C LEU A 69 5.46 11.28 5.14
N SER A 70 4.53 11.50 4.21
CA SER A 70 4.80 12.31 3.01
C SER A 70 5.19 13.74 3.34
N GLU A 71 4.55 14.34 4.33
CA GLU A 71 4.88 15.68 4.83
C GLU A 71 6.28 15.72 5.46
N GLU A 72 6.61 14.74 6.30
CA GLU A 72 7.91 14.65 6.96
C GLU A 72 9.05 14.41 5.97
N LEU A 73 8.81 13.65 4.89
CA LEU A 73 9.79 13.44 3.83
C LEU A 73 10.05 14.71 2.99
N ASN A 74 9.13 15.67 3.04
CA ASN A 74 9.25 17.01 2.47
C ASN A 74 9.56 17.04 0.96
N PHE A 75 8.84 16.24 0.17
CA PHE A 75 8.87 16.33 -1.28
C PHE A 75 7.99 17.47 -1.78
N ASN A 76 8.39 18.15 -2.85
CA ASN A 76 7.73 19.37 -3.35
C ASN A 76 6.31 19.15 -3.88
N LYS A 77 6.01 17.97 -4.42
CA LYS A 77 4.72 17.66 -5.03
C LYS A 77 4.30 16.23 -4.76
N ILE A 78 3.18 16.08 -4.08
CA ILE A 78 2.57 14.79 -3.75
C ILE A 78 1.20 14.70 -4.42
N ASN A 79 0.95 13.59 -5.12
CA ASN A 79 -0.36 13.27 -5.68
C ASN A 79 -1.08 12.33 -4.71
N ILE A 80 -2.26 12.69 -4.28
CA ILE A 80 -3.09 11.83 -3.43
C ILE A 80 -3.81 10.83 -4.31
N GLU A 81 -3.65 9.53 -4.00
CA GLU A 81 -4.20 8.44 -4.81
C GLU A 81 -5.05 7.49 -3.95
N PRO A 82 -6.39 7.54 -4.10
CA PRO A 82 -7.30 6.69 -3.33
C PRO A 82 -7.10 5.17 -3.55
N ALA A 83 -6.60 4.76 -4.71
CA ALA A 83 -6.31 3.35 -4.98
C ALA A 83 -5.23 2.77 -4.05
N LEU A 84 -4.43 3.61 -3.41
CA LEU A 84 -3.38 3.22 -2.47
C LEU A 84 -3.86 3.08 -1.01
N LYS A 85 -5.14 3.30 -0.71
CA LYS A 85 -5.70 3.04 0.62
C LYS A 85 -5.49 1.59 1.02
N GLU A 86 -5.33 1.35 2.32
CA GLU A 86 -5.35 0.00 2.88
C GLU A 86 -6.73 -0.65 2.66
N MET A 87 -6.79 -1.96 2.80
CA MET A 87 -8.03 -2.72 2.72
C MET A 87 -9.10 -2.15 3.66
N ASN A 88 -10.30 -1.96 3.16
CA ASN A 88 -11.45 -1.55 3.96
C ASN A 88 -12.04 -2.78 4.67
N PHE A 89 -11.94 -2.82 5.98
CA PHE A 89 -12.54 -3.87 6.80
C PHE A 89 -14.02 -3.60 7.17
N GLY A 90 -14.61 -2.56 6.62
CA GLY A 90 -16.04 -2.26 6.78
C GLY A 90 -16.48 -2.16 8.24
N SER A 91 -17.51 -2.92 8.59
CA SER A 91 -18.09 -2.89 9.94
C SER A 91 -17.16 -3.44 11.03
N TRP A 92 -16.08 -4.11 10.67
CA TRP A 92 -15.10 -4.59 11.65
C TRP A 92 -14.10 -3.51 12.09
N GLU A 93 -14.01 -2.42 11.35
CA GLU A 93 -13.09 -1.33 11.66
C GLU A 93 -13.29 -0.80 13.08
N ASN A 94 -12.18 -0.59 13.81
CA ASN A 94 -12.12 -0.15 15.21
C ASN A 94 -12.66 -1.13 16.26
N GLN A 95 -13.13 -2.31 15.86
CA GLN A 95 -13.46 -3.37 16.81
C GLN A 95 -12.21 -4.12 17.26
N SER A 96 -12.20 -4.60 18.51
CA SER A 96 -11.23 -5.61 18.91
C SER A 96 -11.44 -6.88 18.07
N TRP A 97 -10.35 -7.53 17.67
CA TRP A 97 -10.43 -8.81 16.96
C TRP A 97 -11.23 -9.86 17.76
N ASP A 98 -11.17 -9.77 19.10
CA ASP A 98 -11.91 -10.68 20.00
C ASP A 98 -13.42 -10.41 20.02
N ASP A 99 -13.86 -9.21 19.65
CA ASP A 99 -15.26 -8.79 19.62
C ASP A 99 -15.96 -9.04 18.27
N ILE A 100 -15.20 -9.35 17.24
CA ILE A 100 -15.74 -9.67 15.91
C ILE A 100 -16.46 -11.03 15.97
N ASP A 101 -17.63 -11.14 15.36
CA ASP A 101 -18.37 -12.40 15.27
C ASP A 101 -17.45 -13.51 14.76
N ARG A 102 -17.32 -14.58 15.56
CA ARG A 102 -16.37 -15.64 15.31
C ARG A 102 -16.64 -16.40 14.02
N ASN A 103 -17.91 -16.64 13.68
CA ASN A 103 -18.26 -17.35 12.46
C ASN A 103 -17.92 -16.54 11.22
N GLN A 104 -18.17 -15.22 11.27
CA GLN A 104 -17.78 -14.31 10.19
C GLN A 104 -16.26 -14.23 10.02
N LEU A 105 -15.54 -14.13 11.13
CA LEU A 105 -14.08 -14.04 11.12
C LEU A 105 -13.44 -15.34 10.58
N GLU A 106 -13.92 -16.51 11.02
CA GLU A 106 -13.44 -17.80 10.54
C GLU A 106 -13.71 -17.98 9.03
N LYS A 107 -14.90 -17.59 8.58
CA LYS A 107 -15.23 -17.63 7.16
C LYS A 107 -14.29 -16.78 6.33
N TRP A 108 -14.01 -15.56 6.78
CA TRP A 108 -13.05 -14.66 6.13
C TRP A 108 -11.63 -15.23 6.18
N CYS A 109 -11.16 -15.72 7.32
CA CYS A 109 -9.83 -16.31 7.45
C CYS A 109 -9.60 -17.51 6.52
N ASN A 110 -10.66 -18.28 6.25
CA ASN A 110 -10.58 -19.44 5.36
C ASN A 110 -10.57 -19.04 3.87
N ASP A 111 -11.13 -17.89 3.51
CA ASP A 111 -11.20 -17.42 2.12
C ASP A 111 -11.19 -15.89 2.03
N PHE A 112 -10.16 -15.24 2.56
CA PHE A 112 -10.02 -13.77 2.53
C PHE A 112 -9.87 -13.21 1.10
N VAL A 113 -9.60 -14.06 0.11
CA VAL A 113 -9.56 -13.66 -1.30
C VAL A 113 -10.95 -13.30 -1.80
N ASN A 114 -11.95 -14.09 -1.46
CA ASN A 114 -13.32 -13.95 -1.97
C ASN A 114 -14.31 -13.39 -0.94
N GLU A 115 -14.10 -13.68 0.35
CA GLU A 115 -15.00 -13.21 1.42
C GLU A 115 -14.69 -11.78 1.82
N ARG A 116 -15.74 -11.01 2.09
CA ARG A 116 -15.66 -9.63 2.56
C ARG A 116 -16.06 -9.52 4.02
N PRO A 117 -15.39 -8.70 4.83
CA PRO A 117 -16.01 -8.16 6.03
C PRO A 117 -17.32 -7.44 5.66
N PRO A 118 -18.32 -7.42 6.53
CA PRO A 118 -19.55 -6.68 6.24
C PRO A 118 -19.27 -5.22 5.85
N ASN A 119 -19.78 -4.78 4.72
CA ASN A 119 -19.54 -3.45 4.14
C ASN A 119 -18.06 -3.13 3.79
N GLY A 120 -17.22 -4.14 3.69
CA GLY A 120 -15.80 -4.01 3.40
C GLY A 120 -15.38 -4.57 2.05
N GLU A 121 -14.09 -4.65 1.86
CA GLU A 121 -13.43 -5.20 0.67
C GLU A 121 -12.94 -6.64 0.93
N ASN A 122 -12.95 -7.48 -0.10
CA ASN A 122 -12.11 -8.68 -0.12
C ASN A 122 -10.74 -8.36 -0.73
N LEU A 123 -9.84 -9.33 -0.74
CA LEU A 123 -8.51 -9.10 -1.29
C LEU A 123 -8.53 -8.86 -2.81
N GLN A 124 -9.45 -9.48 -3.54
CA GLN A 124 -9.60 -9.23 -4.99
C GLN A 124 -9.97 -7.78 -5.28
N ASP A 125 -10.82 -7.15 -4.46
CA ASP A 125 -11.18 -5.74 -4.62
C ASP A 125 -9.95 -4.84 -4.49
N VAL A 126 -9.12 -5.08 -3.48
CA VAL A 126 -7.88 -4.33 -3.25
C VAL A 126 -6.91 -4.56 -4.42
N TYR A 127 -6.67 -5.81 -4.79
CA TYR A 127 -5.78 -6.17 -5.89
C TYR A 127 -6.20 -5.51 -7.20
N LYS A 128 -7.49 -5.53 -7.51
CA LYS A 128 -8.03 -4.94 -8.74
C LYS A 128 -7.79 -3.42 -8.81
N ARG A 129 -8.12 -2.69 -7.73
CA ARG A 129 -7.93 -1.23 -7.73
C ARG A 129 -6.46 -0.83 -7.78
N VAL A 130 -5.60 -1.56 -7.08
CA VAL A 130 -4.15 -1.31 -7.06
C VAL A 130 -3.52 -1.60 -8.41
N THR A 131 -3.80 -2.76 -9.00
CA THR A 131 -3.22 -3.14 -10.30
C THR A 131 -3.75 -2.30 -11.45
N ASN A 132 -5.01 -1.87 -11.41
CA ASN A 132 -5.55 -0.91 -12.37
C ASN A 132 -4.80 0.42 -12.30
N PHE A 133 -4.52 0.91 -11.10
CA PHE A 133 -3.74 2.13 -10.92
C PHE A 133 -2.32 1.98 -11.48
N ILE A 134 -1.60 0.91 -11.11
CA ILE A 134 -0.24 0.64 -11.63
C ILE A 134 -0.24 0.58 -13.17
N THR A 135 -1.21 -0.11 -13.75
CA THR A 135 -1.34 -0.24 -15.21
C THR A 135 -1.58 1.13 -15.86
N SER A 136 -2.38 1.99 -15.25
CA SER A 136 -2.64 3.35 -15.78
C SER A 136 -1.40 4.22 -15.83
N LEU A 137 -0.39 3.96 -15.00
CA LEU A 137 0.86 4.74 -14.98
C LEU A 137 1.75 4.48 -16.19
N LYS A 138 1.59 3.33 -16.87
CA LYS A 138 2.41 2.98 -18.03
C LYS A 138 2.30 3.98 -19.19
N SER A 139 1.18 4.70 -19.31
CA SER A 139 0.96 5.72 -20.34
C SER A 139 1.51 7.10 -19.96
N LYS A 140 2.12 7.28 -18.80
CA LYS A 140 2.50 8.60 -18.25
C LYS A 140 3.95 9.02 -18.51
N ASN A 141 4.75 8.20 -19.18
CA ASN A 141 6.18 8.49 -19.44
C ASN A 141 7.01 8.82 -18.21
N TYR A 142 6.72 8.20 -17.08
CA TYR A 142 7.58 8.29 -15.90
C TYR A 142 8.75 7.31 -16.01
N ASN A 143 9.94 7.71 -15.58
CA ASN A 143 11.08 6.83 -15.44
C ASN A 143 11.18 6.25 -14.02
N LYS A 144 10.89 7.07 -13.01
CA LYS A 144 10.95 6.65 -11.60
C LYS A 144 9.89 7.34 -10.77
N ILE A 145 9.09 6.55 -10.05
CA ILE A 145 8.04 7.04 -9.17
C ILE A 145 8.18 6.48 -7.76
N LEU A 146 7.56 7.16 -6.79
CA LEU A 146 7.44 6.71 -5.41
C LEU A 146 5.96 6.54 -5.04
N LEU A 147 5.64 5.41 -4.42
CA LEU A 147 4.33 5.14 -3.82
C LEU A 147 4.48 5.07 -2.29
N ILE A 148 3.65 5.82 -1.57
CA ILE A 148 3.59 5.81 -0.09
C ILE A 148 2.26 5.19 0.31
N THR A 149 2.30 4.00 0.93
CA THR A 149 1.11 3.18 1.11
C THR A 149 1.19 2.24 2.31
N HIS A 150 0.53 1.11 2.26
CA HIS A 150 0.27 0.17 3.35
C HIS A 150 0.71 -1.24 2.99
N ALA A 151 0.88 -2.08 4.01
CA ALA A 151 1.36 -3.45 3.85
C ALA A 151 0.48 -4.31 2.92
N GLY A 152 -0.83 -4.22 3.02
CA GLY A 152 -1.75 -4.98 2.16
C GLY A 152 -1.63 -4.59 0.70
N VAL A 153 -1.50 -3.30 0.43
CA VAL A 153 -1.28 -2.77 -0.92
C VAL A 153 0.07 -3.20 -1.47
N ILE A 154 1.13 -3.13 -0.67
CA ILE A 154 2.49 -3.56 -1.07
C ILE A 154 2.48 -5.05 -1.41
N ARG A 155 1.80 -5.89 -0.63
CA ARG A 155 1.63 -7.31 -0.94
C ARG A 155 0.93 -7.54 -2.28
N CYS A 156 -0.11 -6.76 -2.58
CA CYS A 156 -0.79 -6.82 -3.87
C CYS A 156 0.13 -6.43 -5.04
N ILE A 157 0.93 -5.38 -4.88
CA ILE A 157 1.92 -4.95 -5.88
C ILE A 157 2.96 -6.05 -6.10
N HIS A 158 3.48 -6.61 -5.01
CA HIS A 158 4.47 -7.69 -5.07
C HIS A 158 3.92 -8.93 -5.77
N ALA A 159 2.69 -9.33 -5.44
CA ALA A 159 2.01 -10.45 -6.09
C ALA A 159 1.83 -10.21 -7.59
N PHE A 160 1.47 -8.98 -7.98
CA PHE A 160 1.28 -8.60 -9.38
C PHE A 160 2.58 -8.73 -10.21
N PHE A 161 3.68 -8.19 -9.71
CA PHE A 161 4.96 -8.24 -10.43
C PHE A 161 5.63 -9.61 -10.42
N ASN A 162 5.34 -10.46 -9.44
CA ASN A 162 5.98 -11.77 -9.27
C ASN A 162 5.05 -12.95 -9.56
N ASN A 163 3.84 -12.72 -10.06
CA ASN A 163 2.84 -13.75 -10.36
C ASN A 163 2.53 -14.67 -9.17
N ILE A 164 2.40 -14.09 -7.98
CA ILE A 164 2.06 -14.82 -6.76
C ILE A 164 0.55 -14.92 -6.64
N ALA A 165 0.03 -16.10 -6.35
CA ALA A 165 -1.40 -16.31 -6.11
C ALA A 165 -1.86 -15.55 -4.85
N LEU A 166 -3.06 -14.95 -4.90
CA LEU A 166 -3.57 -14.08 -3.83
C LEU A 166 -3.79 -14.82 -2.50
N ASP A 167 -4.07 -16.11 -2.52
CA ASP A 167 -4.19 -16.93 -1.32
C ASP A 167 -2.87 -17.10 -0.56
N LYS A 168 -1.74 -16.79 -1.18
CA LYS A 168 -0.39 -16.82 -0.60
C LYS A 168 0.12 -15.45 -0.14
N ILE A 169 -0.67 -14.42 -0.28
CA ILE A 169 -0.22 -13.02 -0.13
C ILE A 169 0.34 -12.72 1.27
N PHE A 170 -0.23 -13.31 2.32
CA PHE A 170 0.22 -13.09 3.69
C PHE A 170 1.57 -13.73 4.02
N ASN A 171 2.09 -14.59 3.14
CA ASN A 171 3.45 -15.11 3.24
C ASN A 171 4.52 -14.10 2.77
N ILE A 172 4.11 -13.00 2.14
CA ILE A 172 5.00 -11.94 1.69
C ILE A 172 5.32 -11.02 2.88
N PRO A 173 6.59 -10.97 3.33
CA PRO A 173 6.97 -10.09 4.42
C PRO A 173 7.00 -8.64 3.95
N VAL A 174 6.40 -7.74 4.74
CA VAL A 174 6.45 -6.29 4.51
C VAL A 174 6.76 -5.62 5.85
N GLY A 175 8.04 -5.30 6.04
CA GLY A 175 8.51 -4.59 7.23
C GLY A 175 8.32 -3.08 7.13
N PHE A 176 8.65 -2.41 8.23
CA PHE A 176 8.82 -0.96 8.27
C PHE A 176 10.25 -0.60 7.87
N ASN A 177 10.47 0.64 7.43
CA ASN A 177 11.78 1.16 7.03
C ASN A 177 12.45 0.31 5.91
N GLU A 178 11.66 -0.18 4.99
CA GLU A 178 12.07 -0.90 3.80
C GLU A 178 11.61 -0.16 2.55
N ILE A 179 12.39 -0.29 1.48
CA ILE A 179 11.99 0.15 0.15
C ILE A 179 11.83 -1.07 -0.75
N PHE A 180 10.71 -1.15 -1.45
CA PHE A 180 10.41 -2.21 -2.42
C PHE A 180 10.55 -1.60 -3.82
N VAL A 181 11.24 -2.29 -4.72
CA VAL A 181 11.53 -1.79 -6.07
C VAL A 181 10.99 -2.76 -7.10
N TYR A 182 10.22 -2.24 -8.06
CA TYR A 182 9.65 -2.99 -9.17
C TYR A 182 9.93 -2.27 -10.48
N ASN A 183 10.03 -3.04 -11.57
CA ASN A 183 10.21 -2.52 -12.92
C ASN A 183 9.06 -3.02 -13.81
N THR A 184 8.48 -2.12 -14.62
CA THR A 184 7.38 -2.46 -15.53
C THR A 184 7.87 -3.02 -16.85
#